data_e2198b4b5854d94d199f5bc6ca662bef
#
_entry.id   e2198b4b5854d94d199f5bc6ca662bef
#
_cell.length_a   1.000
_cell.length_b   1.000
_cell.length_c   1.000
_cell.angle_alpha   90.00
_cell.angle_beta   90.00
_cell.angle_gamma   90.00
#
_symmetry.space_group_name_H-M   'P 1'
#
loop_
_entity.id
_entity.type
_entity.pdbx_description
1 polymer ?
#
loop_
_entity_poly.entity_id
_entity_poly.type
_entity_poly.pdbx_seq_one_letter_code
_entity_poly.pdbx_strand_id
1 'polypeptide(L)'
;MADTVNALPFFYGNVTREEAEDYLGQASTGNGTYLLRQSRNYLGGFALSVFHSGRCYHYTIEKEPNEMYAIAGGKSHKTPVDVIDYHSQEMDGLVCLLKKPCNRPRNMQPKIGAFDDLKEKLIREYVQQTWNLQGAALEQAIISQKPQLEKLISTTAHEKMPWFHGSITREACEPRLQNGSRVNGKFLIRQRDAKGSFALCLLHERQVMHYRIDRDRTGKLSIPDGKKFDTLWQLVEHYSYKPDGLLRVLTEPCPRPHGETGKKPQNAADGILSKLRTVPIPDCKDKTNVSSLFLLREMVISPSEAMPMDTDVYNPYADPDELRSSTVDRNQLFLEDGELGSGNFGTVMRGIYKMKRSEKTVAVKILKNDDNDQSVRDEMLREANVMQQLDNPYIVRMIGICEAENLMLVMELAELGPLHKFLQKNKQTTIKNLTELVHQVSMGMKYLEEHNFVHRDLAARNVLLVTQHYAKISDFGLSKAIAEEKNYYKAKGHGKWPVKWYAPECINYFKFSSKSDVWSFGVLMWEAYSYGQKPYKGLKGNDVMQMIEGGRRMDAPVNCPPEMYDLMKTCWTYKANERPGFKVVEPRLREYYYDIAS
;
A
#
# COMPACT_ATOMS: atom_id res chain seq x y z
N MET A 1 -6.21 17.33 22.53
CA MET A 1 -6.60 15.97 22.07
C MET A 1 -5.48 14.94 22.25
N ALA A 2 -4.21 15.25 21.92
CA ALA A 2 -3.10 14.33 22.19
C ALA A 2 -2.98 13.94 23.68
N ASP A 3 -3.18 14.88 24.58
CA ASP A 3 -3.11 14.64 26.02
C ASP A 3 -4.19 13.65 26.53
N THR A 4 -5.36 13.62 25.91
CA THR A 4 -6.46 12.70 26.29
C THR A 4 -6.16 11.25 25.90
N VAL A 5 -5.57 11.00 24.74
CA VAL A 5 -5.22 9.64 24.29
C VAL A 5 -4.01 9.10 25.05
N ASN A 6 -3.01 9.94 25.33
CA ASN A 6 -1.83 9.56 26.11
C ASN A 6 -2.17 9.12 27.54
N ALA A 7 -3.27 9.63 28.09
CA ALA A 7 -3.78 9.25 29.43
C ALA A 7 -4.47 7.88 29.45
N LEU A 8 -4.86 7.32 28.29
CA LEU A 8 -5.56 6.04 28.24
C LEU A 8 -4.64 4.90 28.71
N PRO A 9 -5.07 4.06 29.66
CA PRO A 9 -4.22 2.98 30.19
C PRO A 9 -3.82 1.94 29.13
N PHE A 10 -4.63 1.77 28.10
CA PHE A 10 -4.44 0.81 27.00
C PHE A 10 -3.80 1.44 25.74
N PHE A 11 -3.37 2.69 25.79
CA PHE A 11 -2.59 3.31 24.73
C PHE A 11 -1.11 3.13 24.99
N TYR A 12 -0.41 2.43 24.11
CA TYR A 12 1.00 2.08 24.27
C TYR A 12 1.96 3.03 23.56
N GLY A 13 1.42 4.02 22.82
CA GLY A 13 2.24 4.94 22.03
C GLY A 13 2.84 4.27 20.79
N ASN A 14 4.07 4.61 20.44
CA ASN A 14 4.78 4.13 19.24
C ASN A 14 5.41 2.74 19.46
N VAL A 15 4.60 1.73 19.77
CA VAL A 15 5.06 0.33 19.83
C VAL A 15 4.92 -0.35 18.48
N THR A 16 5.81 -1.30 18.19
CA THR A 16 5.73 -2.10 16.97
C THR A 16 4.56 -3.09 17.03
N ARG A 17 4.32 -3.75 15.92
CA ARG A 17 3.33 -4.82 15.85
C ARG A 17 3.71 -5.99 16.75
N GLU A 18 4.95 -6.43 16.67
CA GLU A 18 5.47 -7.53 17.49
C GLU A 18 5.41 -7.20 18.99
N GLU A 19 5.79 -5.96 19.37
CA GLU A 19 5.67 -5.51 20.76
C GLU A 19 4.20 -5.54 21.23
N ALA A 20 3.25 -5.13 20.37
CA ALA A 20 1.83 -5.18 20.69
C ALA A 20 1.32 -6.62 20.84
N GLU A 21 1.79 -7.54 20.00
CA GLU A 21 1.48 -8.98 20.08
C GLU A 21 2.05 -9.59 21.37
N ASP A 22 3.28 -9.23 21.76
CA ASP A 22 3.90 -9.67 23.01
C ASP A 22 3.09 -9.20 24.23
N TYR A 23 2.65 -7.93 24.27
CA TYR A 23 1.81 -7.41 25.35
C TYR A 23 0.45 -8.11 25.41
N LEU A 24 -0.19 -8.32 24.28
CA LEU A 24 -1.44 -9.05 24.21
C LEU A 24 -1.26 -10.53 24.61
N GLY A 25 -0.18 -11.18 24.20
CA GLY A 25 0.13 -12.56 24.56
C GLY A 25 0.38 -12.76 26.06
N GLN A 26 1.07 -11.82 26.71
CA GLN A 26 1.35 -11.85 28.15
C GLN A 26 0.13 -11.58 29.04
N ALA A 27 -0.87 -10.88 28.51
CA ALA A 27 -2.03 -10.44 29.30
C ALA A 27 -3.05 -11.55 29.63
N SER A 28 -2.77 -12.82 29.43
CA SER A 28 -3.65 -14.02 29.65
C SER A 28 -5.07 -13.79 29.12
N THR A 29 -5.22 -13.75 27.84
CA THR A 29 -6.25 -12.97 27.21
C THR A 29 -7.39 -13.82 26.65
N GLY A 30 -8.60 -13.42 26.97
CA GLY A 30 -9.79 -13.84 26.25
C GLY A 30 -9.97 -13.10 24.92
N ASN A 31 -10.80 -13.67 24.04
CA ASN A 31 -11.16 -13.04 22.78
C ASN A 31 -11.73 -11.62 22.99
N GLY A 32 -11.28 -10.68 22.16
CA GLY A 32 -11.66 -9.26 22.25
C GLY A 32 -10.80 -8.45 23.22
N THR A 33 -9.68 -8.98 23.71
CA THR A 33 -8.67 -8.17 24.39
C THR A 33 -7.94 -7.29 23.39
N TYR A 34 -7.76 -6.01 23.69
CA TYR A 34 -7.23 -5.04 22.74
C TYR A 34 -6.29 -4.03 23.39
N LEU A 35 -5.43 -3.44 22.57
CA LEU A 35 -4.65 -2.25 22.90
C LEU A 35 -4.65 -1.26 21.74
N LEU A 36 -4.39 0.01 22.05
CA LEU A 36 -4.24 1.09 21.09
C LEU A 36 -2.78 1.51 21.00
N ARG A 37 -2.29 1.73 19.81
CA ARG A 37 -0.94 2.22 19.54
C ARG A 37 -0.94 3.32 18.49
N GLN A 38 0.15 4.07 18.37
CA GLN A 38 0.34 5.03 17.28
C GLN A 38 0.40 4.31 15.93
N SER A 39 -0.29 4.81 14.92
CA SER A 39 -0.13 4.28 13.56
C SER A 39 1.22 4.71 12.97
N ARG A 40 1.97 3.75 12.45
CA ARG A 40 3.19 4.04 11.69
C ARG A 40 2.92 4.36 10.22
N ASN A 41 1.73 4.03 9.75
CA ASN A 41 1.33 4.17 8.34
C ASN A 41 0.47 5.42 8.07
N TYR A 42 -0.16 5.98 9.11
CA TYR A 42 -1.03 7.13 9.01
C TYR A 42 -0.64 8.23 9.98
N LEU A 43 -0.30 9.39 9.45
CA LEU A 43 0.00 10.57 10.25
C LEU A 43 -1.23 10.99 11.08
N GLY A 44 -1.03 11.12 12.40
CA GLY A 44 -2.12 11.44 13.32
C GLY A 44 -3.16 10.34 13.51
N GLY A 45 -2.99 9.17 12.88
CA GLY A 45 -3.83 7.99 13.05
C GLY A 45 -3.32 7.05 14.14
N PHE A 46 -4.11 6.02 14.41
CA PHE A 46 -3.82 5.00 15.42
C PHE A 46 -3.91 3.61 14.82
N ALA A 47 -3.37 2.63 15.52
CA ALA A 47 -3.54 1.22 15.19
C ALA A 47 -4.14 0.50 16.39
N LEU A 48 -5.22 -0.23 16.17
CA LEU A 48 -5.90 -1.05 17.14
C LEU A 48 -5.42 -2.50 16.96
N SER A 49 -4.87 -3.09 18.01
CA SER A 49 -4.45 -4.49 18.03
C SER A 49 -5.41 -5.28 18.91
N VAL A 50 -5.99 -6.36 18.36
CA VAL A 50 -7.05 -7.15 19.01
C VAL A 50 -6.67 -8.62 19.02
N PHE A 51 -6.78 -9.26 20.19
CA PHE A 51 -6.54 -10.70 20.34
C PHE A 51 -7.85 -11.49 20.14
N HIS A 52 -7.82 -12.47 19.24
CA HIS A 52 -8.95 -13.37 18.99
C HIS A 52 -8.47 -14.75 18.53
N SER A 53 -9.03 -15.81 19.12
CA SER A 53 -8.77 -17.21 18.74
C SER A 53 -7.27 -17.56 18.66
N GLY A 54 -6.48 -17.12 19.65
CA GLY A 54 -5.06 -17.42 19.74
C GLY A 54 -4.16 -16.56 18.85
N ARG A 55 -4.70 -15.50 18.21
CA ARG A 55 -3.96 -14.62 17.29
C ARG A 55 -4.28 -13.15 17.54
N CYS A 56 -3.36 -12.28 17.09
CA CYS A 56 -3.56 -10.84 17.10
C CYS A 56 -3.96 -10.34 15.71
N TYR A 57 -4.90 -9.43 15.67
CA TYR A 57 -5.41 -8.73 14.48
C TYR A 57 -5.15 -7.25 14.65
N HIS A 58 -4.75 -6.57 13.57
CA HIS A 58 -4.37 -5.17 13.61
C HIS A 58 -5.22 -4.37 12.63
N TYR A 59 -5.79 -3.27 13.10
CA TYR A 59 -6.66 -2.37 12.34
C TYR A 59 -6.13 -0.96 12.42
N THR A 60 -6.07 -0.26 11.30
CA THR A 60 -5.72 1.15 11.28
C THR A 60 -6.94 2.00 11.56
N ILE A 61 -6.83 2.92 12.51
CA ILE A 61 -7.80 4.00 12.74
C ILE A 61 -7.23 5.23 12.05
N GLU A 62 -7.83 5.58 10.91
CA GLU A 62 -7.39 6.70 10.09
C GLU A 62 -7.97 8.02 10.61
N LYS A 63 -7.18 9.09 10.55
CA LYS A 63 -7.68 10.44 10.70
C LYS A 63 -8.15 10.94 9.34
N GLU A 64 -9.43 11.19 9.20
CA GLU A 64 -10.04 11.71 7.98
C GLU A 64 -9.77 13.21 7.78
N PRO A 65 -9.94 13.76 6.56
CA PRO A 65 -9.75 15.19 6.29
C PRO A 65 -10.67 16.12 7.08
N ASN A 66 -11.83 15.63 7.52
CA ASN A 66 -12.79 16.32 8.37
C ASN A 66 -12.43 16.25 9.87
N GLU A 67 -11.22 15.82 10.20
CA GLU A 67 -10.69 15.57 11.54
C GLU A 67 -11.38 14.44 12.33
N MET A 68 -12.25 13.66 11.69
CA MET A 68 -12.88 12.47 12.26
C MET A 68 -11.94 11.27 12.21
N TYR A 69 -12.27 10.24 12.96
CA TYR A 69 -11.51 8.98 13.02
C TYR A 69 -12.40 7.81 12.63
N ALA A 70 -11.89 6.92 11.79
CA ALA A 70 -12.58 5.71 11.37
C ALA A 70 -11.59 4.56 11.15
N ILE A 71 -12.03 3.32 11.37
CA ILE A 71 -11.43 2.17 10.75
C ILE A 71 -11.83 2.17 9.28
N ALA A 72 -10.89 1.86 8.38
CA ALA A 72 -11.10 2.00 6.95
C ALA A 72 -12.41 1.34 6.48
N GLY A 73 -13.30 2.14 5.89
CA GLY A 73 -14.63 1.72 5.44
C GLY A 73 -15.70 1.62 6.52
N GLY A 74 -15.36 1.90 7.78
CA GLY A 74 -16.29 1.96 8.90
C GLY A 74 -16.86 3.35 9.15
N LYS A 75 -17.66 3.47 10.21
CA LYS A 75 -18.30 4.72 10.64
C LYS A 75 -17.28 5.71 11.20
N SER A 76 -17.41 6.99 10.83
CA SER A 76 -16.56 8.07 11.32
C SER A 76 -16.98 8.55 12.72
N HIS A 77 -16.01 8.85 13.58
CA HIS A 77 -16.18 9.25 14.96
C HIS A 77 -15.32 10.47 15.30
N LYS A 78 -15.69 11.23 16.32
CA LYS A 78 -14.97 12.46 16.70
C LYS A 78 -13.60 12.19 17.33
N THR A 79 -13.47 11.09 18.04
CA THR A 79 -12.22 10.72 18.73
C THR A 79 -11.88 9.25 18.52
N PRO A 80 -10.61 8.85 18.69
CA PRO A 80 -10.23 7.45 18.67
C PRO A 80 -10.91 6.61 19.77
N VAL A 81 -11.31 7.25 20.87
CA VAL A 81 -12.03 6.59 21.97
C VAL A 81 -13.43 6.22 21.52
N ASP A 82 -14.12 7.14 20.83
CA ASP A 82 -15.47 6.88 20.30
C ASP A 82 -15.45 5.71 19.28
N VAL A 83 -14.35 5.54 18.52
CA VAL A 83 -14.16 4.37 17.63
C VAL A 83 -14.13 3.09 18.47
N ILE A 84 -13.39 3.08 19.58
CA ILE A 84 -13.28 1.91 20.47
C ILE A 84 -14.62 1.62 21.14
N ASP A 85 -15.32 2.63 21.64
CA ASP A 85 -16.62 2.50 22.27
C ASP A 85 -17.67 1.94 21.28
N TYR A 86 -17.66 2.41 20.04
CA TYR A 86 -18.51 1.89 18.98
C TYR A 86 -18.22 0.40 18.71
N HIS A 87 -16.96 0.03 18.56
CA HIS A 87 -16.57 -1.35 18.31
C HIS A 87 -16.64 -2.27 19.54
N SER A 88 -16.96 -1.77 20.70
CA SER A 88 -17.36 -2.59 21.83
C SER A 88 -18.81 -3.10 21.73
N GLN A 89 -19.61 -2.49 20.84
CA GLN A 89 -21.02 -2.82 20.61
C GLN A 89 -21.27 -3.39 19.22
N GLU A 90 -20.53 -2.90 18.21
CA GLU A 90 -20.68 -3.27 16.80
C GLU A 90 -19.36 -3.77 16.22
N MET A 91 -19.39 -4.89 15.48
CA MET A 91 -18.16 -5.45 14.88
C MET A 91 -17.65 -4.63 13.71
N ASP A 92 -18.52 -4.18 12.83
CA ASP A 92 -18.28 -3.31 11.67
C ASP A 92 -16.87 -3.43 11.05
N GLY A 93 -16.53 -4.65 10.59
CA GLY A 93 -15.24 -4.97 9.99
C GLY A 93 -14.16 -5.53 10.95
N LEU A 94 -14.40 -5.52 12.27
CA LEU A 94 -13.52 -6.19 13.23
C LEU A 94 -13.81 -7.70 13.30
N VAL A 95 -12.78 -8.47 13.66
CA VAL A 95 -12.89 -9.93 13.84
C VAL A 95 -13.79 -10.32 15.01
N CYS A 96 -13.90 -9.46 16.01
CA CYS A 96 -14.78 -9.62 17.17
C CYS A 96 -15.03 -8.28 17.86
N LEU A 97 -16.03 -8.22 18.74
CA LEU A 97 -16.25 -7.06 19.61
C LEU A 97 -15.08 -6.83 20.55
N LEU A 98 -14.76 -5.57 20.81
CA LEU A 98 -13.79 -5.16 21.81
C LEU A 98 -14.38 -5.37 23.21
N LYS A 99 -13.72 -6.18 24.05
CA LYS A 99 -14.27 -6.57 25.36
C LYS A 99 -13.43 -6.08 26.52
N LYS A 100 -12.11 -6.25 26.44
CA LYS A 100 -11.22 -5.97 27.57
C LYS A 100 -10.00 -5.18 27.10
N PRO A 101 -9.76 -3.97 27.63
CA PRO A 101 -8.52 -3.26 27.34
C PRO A 101 -7.31 -4.00 27.98
N CYS A 102 -6.25 -4.17 27.19
CA CYS A 102 -4.94 -4.55 27.70
C CYS A 102 -4.27 -3.28 28.23
N ASN A 103 -4.27 -3.10 29.53
CA ASN A 103 -3.68 -1.92 30.14
C ASN A 103 -2.16 -2.06 30.27
N ARG A 104 -1.45 -0.95 30.10
CA ARG A 104 -0.01 -0.90 30.34
C ARG A 104 0.34 -1.31 31.77
N PRO A 105 1.51 -1.95 31.98
CA PRO A 105 2.04 -2.20 33.32
C PRO A 105 2.12 -0.91 34.13
N ARG A 106 1.94 -1.03 35.46
CA ARG A 106 2.07 0.12 36.36
C ARG A 106 3.44 0.79 36.19
N ASN A 107 3.46 2.11 36.09
CA ASN A 107 4.65 2.97 35.85
C ASN A 107 5.21 2.93 34.41
N MET A 108 4.56 2.28 33.46
CA MET A 108 4.94 2.38 32.05
C MET A 108 4.21 3.57 31.40
N GLN A 109 4.98 4.52 30.88
CA GLN A 109 4.44 5.61 30.07
C GLN A 109 4.27 5.13 28.62
N PRO A 110 3.36 5.74 27.82
CA PRO A 110 3.28 5.47 26.39
C PRO A 110 4.65 5.70 25.75
N LYS A 111 5.06 4.79 24.87
CA LYS A 111 6.31 4.94 24.12
C LYS A 111 6.13 6.09 23.11
N ILE A 112 6.71 7.25 23.40
CA ILE A 112 6.71 8.38 22.48
C ILE A 112 7.98 8.25 21.65
N GLY A 113 7.86 8.08 20.34
CA GLY A 113 8.97 8.26 19.43
C GLY A 113 9.38 9.74 19.46
N ALA A 114 10.58 10.05 19.94
CA ALA A 114 11.09 11.43 19.97
C ALA A 114 11.09 12.11 18.57
N PHE A 115 10.84 11.35 17.55
CA PHE A 115 10.80 11.76 16.16
C PHE A 115 9.38 11.98 15.61
N ASP A 116 8.35 11.35 16.19
CA ASP A 116 7.00 11.36 15.57
C ASP A 116 6.37 12.75 15.53
N ASP A 117 6.46 13.51 16.62
CA ASP A 117 5.95 14.89 16.64
C ASP A 117 6.76 15.80 15.69
N LEU A 118 8.08 15.62 15.66
CA LEU A 118 8.95 16.38 14.77
C LEU A 118 8.69 15.99 13.30
N LYS A 119 8.51 14.71 13.01
CA LYS A 119 8.20 14.20 11.67
C LYS A 119 6.88 14.79 11.16
N GLU A 120 5.84 14.76 11.97
CA GLU A 120 4.54 15.35 11.62
C GLU A 120 4.65 16.85 11.33
N LYS A 121 5.34 17.58 12.20
CA LYS A 121 5.59 19.01 12.01
C LYS A 121 6.36 19.29 10.72
N LEU A 122 7.42 18.52 10.44
CA LEU A 122 8.24 18.69 9.25
C LEU A 122 7.47 18.36 7.96
N ILE A 123 6.62 17.34 7.98
CA ILE A 123 5.75 17.00 6.85
C ILE A 123 4.77 18.14 6.59
N ARG A 124 4.11 18.67 7.63
CA ARG A 124 3.19 19.81 7.51
C ARG A 124 3.89 21.04 6.95
N GLU A 125 5.02 21.41 7.52
CA GLU A 125 5.83 22.55 7.04
C GLU A 125 6.24 22.37 5.58
N TYR A 126 6.68 21.17 5.21
CA TYR A 126 7.09 20.87 3.84
C TYR A 126 5.91 20.99 2.86
N VAL A 127 4.78 20.35 3.12
CA VAL A 127 3.60 20.38 2.24
C VAL A 127 3.04 21.79 2.15
N GLN A 128 2.94 22.51 3.27
CA GLN A 128 2.45 23.89 3.32
C GLN A 128 3.34 24.84 2.50
N GLN A 129 4.66 24.71 2.64
CA GLN A 129 5.61 25.61 1.95
C GLN A 129 5.81 25.25 0.48
N THR A 130 5.77 23.96 0.14
CA THR A 130 6.08 23.48 -1.22
C THR A 130 4.85 23.45 -2.11
N TRP A 131 3.70 23.04 -1.55
CA TRP A 131 2.45 22.90 -2.31
C TRP A 131 1.46 24.03 -2.04
N ASN A 132 1.79 24.95 -1.13
CA ASN A 132 0.96 26.12 -0.76
C ASN A 132 -0.48 25.74 -0.36
N LEU A 133 -0.66 24.60 0.33
CA LEU A 133 -1.94 24.07 0.77
C LEU A 133 -2.21 24.45 2.22
N GLN A 134 -3.50 24.67 2.56
CA GLN A 134 -3.96 24.97 3.92
C GLN A 134 -5.27 24.25 4.24
N GLY A 135 -5.58 24.10 5.54
CA GLY A 135 -6.85 23.52 6.02
C GLY A 135 -7.06 22.08 5.55
N ALA A 136 -8.27 21.75 5.13
CA ALA A 136 -8.65 20.39 4.74
C ALA A 136 -7.85 19.85 3.54
N ALA A 137 -7.46 20.71 2.58
CA ALA A 137 -6.64 20.33 1.43
C ALA A 137 -5.23 19.91 1.86
N LEU A 138 -4.64 20.56 2.86
CA LEU A 138 -3.36 20.19 3.45
C LEU A 138 -3.44 18.80 4.11
N GLU A 139 -4.46 18.56 4.93
CA GLU A 139 -4.65 17.26 5.60
C GLU A 139 -4.86 16.13 4.58
N GLN A 140 -5.69 16.36 3.58
CA GLN A 140 -5.93 15.41 2.51
C GLN A 140 -4.63 15.05 1.75
N ALA A 141 -3.83 16.05 1.41
CA ALA A 141 -2.55 15.87 0.74
C ALA A 141 -1.56 15.08 1.61
N ILE A 142 -1.48 15.39 2.91
CA ILE A 142 -0.64 14.67 3.86
C ILE A 142 -1.09 13.21 3.97
N ILE A 143 -2.38 12.95 4.14
CA ILE A 143 -2.91 11.59 4.27
C ILE A 143 -2.66 10.77 3.00
N SER A 144 -2.92 11.36 1.83
CA SER A 144 -2.77 10.68 0.54
C SER A 144 -1.32 10.38 0.15
N GLN A 145 -0.37 11.22 0.59
CA GLN A 145 1.06 11.16 0.22
C GLN A 145 1.97 10.75 1.39
N LYS A 146 1.38 10.25 2.47
CA LYS A 146 2.12 9.97 3.70
C LYS A 146 3.39 9.14 3.48
N PRO A 147 3.38 7.99 2.78
CA PRO A 147 4.57 7.16 2.62
C PRO A 147 5.73 7.91 1.95
N GLN A 148 5.42 8.68 0.89
CA GLN A 148 6.41 9.46 0.16
C GLN A 148 6.96 10.61 0.99
N LEU A 149 6.06 11.31 1.70
CA LEU A 149 6.44 12.40 2.60
C LEU A 149 7.27 11.90 3.77
N GLU A 150 6.92 10.78 4.37
CA GLU A 150 7.70 10.15 5.44
C GLU A 150 9.08 9.73 4.95
N LYS A 151 9.18 9.10 3.79
CA LYS A 151 10.46 8.72 3.19
C LYS A 151 11.32 9.95 2.90
N LEU A 152 10.75 10.99 2.30
CA LEU A 152 11.44 12.24 2.02
C LEU A 152 11.94 12.91 3.31
N ILE A 153 11.05 13.08 4.28
CA ILE A 153 11.39 13.72 5.56
C ILE A 153 12.37 12.85 6.34
N SER A 154 12.20 11.54 6.38
CA SER A 154 13.10 10.64 7.12
C SER A 154 14.52 10.60 6.55
N THR A 155 14.72 10.85 5.26
CA THR A 155 16.06 10.95 4.66
C THR A 155 16.79 12.23 5.04
N THR A 156 16.08 13.31 5.38
CA THR A 156 16.65 14.64 5.67
C THR A 156 16.45 15.08 7.13
N ALA A 157 15.46 14.53 7.81
CA ALA A 157 15.08 14.96 9.16
C ALA A 157 16.16 14.73 10.22
N HIS A 158 17.07 13.77 10.01
CA HIS A 158 18.18 13.56 10.92
C HIS A 158 19.06 14.81 11.08
N GLU A 159 19.13 15.68 10.06
CA GLU A 159 19.86 16.94 10.10
C GLU A 159 19.30 17.92 11.16
N LYS A 160 18.02 17.81 11.48
CA LYS A 160 17.33 18.62 12.50
C LYS A 160 17.32 17.97 13.88
N MET A 161 17.76 16.72 14.00
CA MET A 161 17.76 16.01 15.28
C MET A 161 18.90 16.50 16.20
N PRO A 162 18.67 16.60 17.53
CA PRO A 162 19.67 17.08 18.47
C PRO A 162 20.93 16.22 18.51
N TRP A 163 20.79 14.92 18.25
CA TRP A 163 21.90 13.97 18.26
C TRP A 163 22.73 13.95 16.96
N PHE A 164 22.31 14.64 15.90
CA PHE A 164 23.07 14.70 14.65
C PHE A 164 23.96 15.93 14.60
N HIS A 165 25.26 15.74 14.57
CA HIS A 165 26.26 16.81 14.66
C HIS A 165 26.92 17.18 13.33
N GLY A 166 26.44 16.62 12.19
CA GLY A 166 27.01 16.90 10.87
C GLY A 166 28.46 16.41 10.73
N SER A 167 29.23 17.09 9.91
CA SER A 167 30.63 16.73 9.62
C SER A 167 31.55 17.27 10.69
N ILE A 168 31.67 16.56 11.80
CA ILE A 168 32.66 16.83 12.87
C ILE A 168 33.69 15.71 12.96
N THR A 169 34.90 16.04 13.38
CA THR A 169 35.98 15.05 13.55
C THR A 169 35.71 14.14 14.75
N ARG A 170 36.48 13.05 14.85
CA ARG A 170 36.44 12.16 16.01
C ARG A 170 36.83 12.89 17.29
N GLU A 171 37.92 13.64 17.22
CA GLU A 171 38.46 14.41 18.32
C GLU A 171 37.50 15.50 18.82
N ALA A 172 36.70 16.08 17.94
CA ALA A 172 35.69 17.08 18.28
C ALA A 172 34.42 16.48 18.92
N CYS A 173 34.10 15.21 18.65
CA CYS A 173 32.91 14.59 19.21
C CYS A 173 33.11 14.07 20.65
N GLU A 174 34.31 13.63 21.02
CA GLU A 174 34.58 13.06 22.33
C GLU A 174 34.35 14.07 23.49
N PRO A 175 34.85 15.31 23.42
CA PRO A 175 34.55 16.31 24.45
C PRO A 175 33.07 16.65 24.58
N ARG A 176 32.31 16.63 23.44
CA ARG A 176 30.87 16.92 23.45
C ARG A 176 30.10 15.89 24.25
N LEU A 177 30.42 14.58 24.09
CA LEU A 177 29.81 13.50 24.85
C LEU A 177 30.19 13.49 26.32
N GLN A 178 31.42 13.90 26.64
CA GLN A 178 31.91 13.94 28.01
C GLN A 178 31.44 15.18 28.76
N ASN A 179 30.97 16.21 28.07
CA ASN A 179 30.47 17.44 28.67
C ASN A 179 29.01 17.31 29.15
N GLY A 180 28.69 17.91 30.30
CA GLY A 180 27.36 17.85 30.90
C GLY A 180 27.03 16.50 31.55
N SER A 181 25.84 15.95 31.33
CA SER A 181 25.44 14.63 31.86
C SER A 181 26.37 13.53 31.35
N ARG A 182 26.88 12.71 32.27
CA ARG A 182 27.77 11.56 31.93
C ARG A 182 27.01 10.24 32.04
N VAL A 183 25.80 10.24 31.56
CA VAL A 183 24.95 9.04 31.58
C VAL A 183 25.46 8.04 30.55
N ASN A 184 25.60 6.78 30.96
CA ASN A 184 25.91 5.69 30.05
C ASN A 184 24.80 5.53 29.04
N GLY A 185 25.16 5.47 27.76
CA GLY A 185 24.17 5.44 26.65
C GLY A 185 23.93 6.81 26.02
N LYS A 186 24.52 7.90 26.54
CA LYS A 186 24.50 9.19 25.87
C LYS A 186 25.21 9.09 24.53
N PHE A 187 24.62 9.65 23.48
CA PHE A 187 25.10 9.42 22.11
C PHE A 187 24.97 10.63 21.20
N LEU A 188 25.73 10.61 20.13
CA LEU A 188 25.57 11.47 18.96
C LEU A 188 25.92 10.70 17.67
N ILE A 189 25.43 11.19 16.55
CA ILE A 189 25.83 10.71 15.23
C ILE A 189 26.52 11.83 14.47
N ARG A 190 27.66 11.51 13.85
CA ARG A 190 28.40 12.43 12.98
C ARG A 190 28.54 11.85 11.56
N GLN A 191 28.60 12.72 10.58
CA GLN A 191 28.92 12.36 9.21
C GLN A 191 30.43 12.17 9.05
N ARG A 192 30.85 11.09 8.40
CA ARG A 192 32.26 10.76 8.19
C ARG A 192 32.79 11.28 6.86
N ASP A 193 31.96 11.18 5.80
CA ASP A 193 32.35 11.56 4.45
C ASP A 193 31.16 12.12 3.66
N ALA A 194 31.43 12.68 2.47
CA ALA A 194 30.42 13.20 1.57
C ALA A 194 29.58 12.09 0.88
N LYS A 195 29.97 10.82 1.02
CA LYS A 195 29.28 9.68 0.41
C LYS A 195 28.15 9.12 1.30
N GLY A 196 27.89 9.72 2.45
CA GLY A 196 26.80 9.35 3.34
C GLY A 196 27.13 8.21 4.31
N SER A 197 28.41 8.03 4.67
CA SER A 197 28.81 7.20 5.80
C SER A 197 28.75 8.01 7.09
N PHE A 198 28.34 7.35 8.18
CA PHE A 198 28.19 8.00 9.48
C PHE A 198 28.96 7.25 10.55
N ALA A 199 29.05 7.85 11.73
CA ALA A 199 29.56 7.20 12.94
C ALA A 199 28.64 7.52 14.11
N LEU A 200 28.15 6.47 14.75
CA LEU A 200 27.50 6.55 16.05
C LEU A 200 28.57 6.60 17.15
N CYS A 201 28.51 7.60 17.98
CA CYS A 201 29.40 7.79 19.10
C CYS A 201 28.60 7.67 20.39
N LEU A 202 28.98 6.73 21.25
CA LEU A 202 28.26 6.32 22.44
C LEU A 202 29.15 6.43 23.69
N LEU A 203 28.65 7.06 24.74
CA LEU A 203 29.35 7.13 26.03
C LEU A 203 29.07 5.87 26.86
N HIS A 204 30.14 5.14 27.21
CA HIS A 204 30.09 3.97 28.08
C HIS A 204 31.25 3.99 29.07
N GLU A 205 30.97 3.91 30.36
CA GLU A 205 31.98 3.91 31.44
C GLU A 205 33.06 5.02 31.31
N ARG A 206 32.62 6.24 30.99
CA ARG A 206 33.44 7.42 30.73
C ARG A 206 34.29 7.35 29.45
N GLN A 207 34.19 6.29 28.67
CA GLN A 207 34.87 6.16 27.38
C GLN A 207 33.85 6.38 26.22
N VAL A 208 34.34 6.96 25.13
CA VAL A 208 33.52 7.16 23.94
C VAL A 208 33.78 6.02 22.94
N MET A 209 32.77 5.21 22.73
CA MET A 209 32.80 4.13 21.76
C MET A 209 32.32 4.64 20.41
N HIS A 210 32.94 4.20 19.32
CA HIS A 210 32.65 4.63 17.96
C HIS A 210 32.24 3.44 17.10
N TYR A 211 31.04 3.47 16.59
CA TYR A 211 30.50 2.46 15.67
C TYR A 211 30.36 3.06 14.28
N ARG A 212 30.91 2.38 13.28
CA ARG A 212 30.73 2.78 11.89
C ARG A 212 29.29 2.51 11.50
N ILE A 213 28.69 3.42 10.74
CA ILE A 213 27.41 3.20 10.06
C ILE A 213 27.72 3.37 8.59
N ASP A 214 27.72 2.26 7.88
CA ASP A 214 27.99 2.23 6.44
C ASP A 214 26.67 2.00 5.67
N ARG A 215 26.63 2.50 4.44
CA ARG A 215 25.50 2.31 3.53
C ARG A 215 25.83 1.16 2.58
N ASP A 216 24.96 0.17 2.50
CA ASP A 216 25.12 -0.94 1.56
C ASP A 216 24.73 -0.55 0.13
N ARG A 217 24.85 -1.50 -0.82
CA ARG A 217 24.52 -1.29 -2.24
C ARG A 217 23.05 -0.99 -2.48
N THR A 218 22.17 -1.37 -1.55
CA THR A 218 20.72 -1.07 -1.59
C THR A 218 20.37 0.25 -0.91
N GLY A 219 21.36 0.97 -0.39
CA GLY A 219 21.18 2.24 0.31
C GLY A 219 20.85 2.11 1.79
N LYS A 220 20.74 0.89 2.35
CA LYS A 220 20.43 0.68 3.77
C LYS A 220 21.63 0.92 4.66
N LEU A 221 21.36 1.44 5.86
CA LEU A 221 22.35 1.80 6.89
C LEU A 221 22.45 0.70 7.94
N SER A 222 23.66 0.32 8.32
CA SER A 222 23.89 -0.61 9.43
C SER A 222 25.22 -0.35 10.11
N ILE A 223 25.34 -0.74 11.39
CA ILE A 223 26.64 -0.98 12.00
C ILE A 223 27.18 -2.33 11.50
N PRO A 224 28.49 -2.61 11.61
CA PRO A 224 29.03 -3.92 11.23
C PRO A 224 28.26 -5.05 11.93
N ASP A 225 27.86 -6.06 11.15
CA ASP A 225 27.09 -7.23 11.59
C ASP A 225 25.73 -6.92 12.25
N GLY A 226 25.27 -5.67 12.20
CA GLY A 226 24.01 -5.21 12.76
C GLY A 226 22.84 -5.25 11.77
N LYS A 227 21.64 -5.04 12.29
CA LYS A 227 20.40 -4.92 11.51
C LYS A 227 20.48 -3.73 10.53
N LYS A 228 19.83 -3.86 9.36
CA LYS A 228 19.83 -2.85 8.30
C LYS A 228 18.59 -1.96 8.38
N PHE A 229 18.77 -0.67 8.19
CA PHE A 229 17.73 0.37 8.31
C PHE A 229 17.73 1.28 7.08
N ASP A 230 16.57 1.80 6.70
CA ASP A 230 16.47 2.76 5.60
C ASP A 230 16.92 4.17 6.00
N THR A 231 16.83 4.51 7.29
CA THR A 231 17.13 5.85 7.80
C THR A 231 17.91 5.81 9.11
N LEU A 232 18.64 6.91 9.40
CA LEU A 232 19.37 7.05 10.67
C LEU A 232 18.45 7.08 11.89
N TRP A 233 17.25 7.63 11.75
CA TRP A 233 16.34 7.69 12.90
C TRP A 233 15.76 6.31 13.23
N GLN A 234 15.45 5.46 12.24
CA GLN A 234 15.06 4.05 12.48
C GLN A 234 16.18 3.29 13.20
N LEU A 235 17.43 3.52 12.80
CA LEU A 235 18.60 2.95 13.45
C LEU A 235 18.68 3.43 14.91
N VAL A 236 18.54 4.73 15.17
CA VAL A 236 18.55 5.29 16.53
C VAL A 236 17.39 4.74 17.35
N GLU A 237 16.20 4.67 16.80
CA GLU A 237 15.01 4.11 17.48
C GLU A 237 15.23 2.66 17.89
N HIS A 238 15.73 1.82 16.97
CA HIS A 238 16.03 0.42 17.26
C HIS A 238 17.05 0.27 18.39
N TYR A 239 18.18 0.97 18.30
CA TYR A 239 19.25 0.91 19.30
C TYR A 239 18.93 1.63 20.62
N SER A 240 17.89 2.44 20.67
CA SER A 240 17.33 2.97 21.91
C SER A 240 16.51 1.93 22.68
N TYR A 241 16.06 0.88 21.98
CA TYR A 241 15.28 -0.19 22.58
C TYR A 241 16.10 -1.46 22.86
N LYS A 242 16.96 -1.88 21.93
CA LYS A 242 17.80 -3.08 22.04
C LYS A 242 19.25 -2.75 21.71
N PRO A 243 20.23 -3.27 22.45
CA PRO A 243 21.65 -2.99 22.17
C PRO A 243 22.15 -3.66 20.89
N ASP A 244 21.65 -4.83 20.51
CA ASP A 244 21.81 -5.58 19.26
C ASP A 244 23.16 -5.35 18.53
N GLY A 245 24.28 -5.66 19.24
CA GLY A 245 25.66 -5.40 18.80
C GLY A 245 26.29 -4.12 19.33
N LEU A 246 25.54 -3.20 19.96
CA LEU A 246 26.11 -2.12 20.77
C LEU A 246 26.41 -2.61 22.18
N LEU A 247 27.38 -2.02 22.82
CA LEU A 247 27.69 -2.29 24.25
C LEU A 247 26.51 -1.92 25.16
N ARG A 248 25.65 -0.99 24.74
CA ARG A 248 24.49 -0.53 25.50
C ARG A 248 23.46 0.13 24.62
N VAL A 249 22.21 0.18 25.09
CA VAL A 249 21.13 0.97 24.43
C VAL A 249 21.43 2.46 24.45
N LEU A 250 20.96 3.17 23.44
CA LEU A 250 21.01 4.62 23.36
C LEU A 250 20.00 5.21 24.34
N THR A 251 20.42 6.16 25.17
CA THR A 251 19.58 6.74 26.22
C THR A 251 19.32 8.22 26.03
N GLU A 252 20.37 9.04 26.08
CA GLU A 252 20.29 10.49 26.04
C GLU A 252 20.95 11.05 24.78
N PRO A 253 20.21 11.80 23.92
CA PRO A 253 20.83 12.49 22.81
C PRO A 253 21.77 13.61 23.30
N CYS A 254 22.99 13.66 22.76
CA CYS A 254 23.91 14.77 23.02
C CYS A 254 23.46 15.99 22.19
N PRO A 255 23.03 17.10 22.79
CA PRO A 255 22.59 18.28 22.03
C PRO A 255 23.77 18.97 21.34
N ARG A 256 23.49 19.61 20.21
CA ARG A 256 24.48 20.48 19.55
C ARG A 256 24.74 21.74 20.37
N PRO A 257 25.96 22.27 20.36
CA PRO A 257 26.27 23.57 20.95
C PRO A 257 25.40 24.68 20.32
N HIS A 258 24.93 25.62 21.15
CA HIS A 258 24.17 26.77 20.67
C HIS A 258 25.01 27.61 19.70
N GLY A 259 24.49 27.91 18.52
CA GLY A 259 25.13 28.75 17.49
C GLY A 259 25.74 27.99 16.30
N GLU A 260 25.87 26.66 16.33
CA GLU A 260 26.26 25.87 15.16
C GLU A 260 25.03 25.47 14.38
N THR A 261 24.58 26.35 13.47
CA THR A 261 23.72 25.91 12.36
C THR A 261 24.58 25.09 11.41
N GLY A 262 24.29 23.82 11.25
CA GLY A 262 25.04 22.96 10.34
C GLY A 262 25.24 23.65 8.98
N LYS A 263 26.49 23.75 8.54
CA LYS A 263 26.82 24.20 7.17
C LYS A 263 26.00 23.31 6.23
N LYS A 264 25.17 23.95 5.39
CA LYS A 264 24.40 23.27 4.34
C LYS A 264 25.32 22.31 3.58
N PRO A 265 25.03 21.02 3.50
CA PRO A 265 25.66 20.18 2.49
C PRO A 265 25.15 20.65 1.15
N GLN A 266 25.96 21.32 0.39
CA GLN A 266 25.74 21.49 -1.03
C GLN A 266 25.76 20.09 -1.64
N ASN A 267 24.69 19.71 -2.38
CA ASN A 267 24.63 18.70 -3.44
C ASN A 267 23.78 17.43 -3.30
N ALA A 268 23.10 17.15 -2.20
CA ALA A 268 22.14 16.01 -2.24
C ALA A 268 20.68 16.43 -2.05
N ALA A 269 20.40 17.28 -1.06
CA ALA A 269 19.03 17.76 -0.83
C ALA A 269 18.58 18.78 -1.89
N ASP A 270 19.48 19.62 -2.38
CA ASP A 270 19.19 20.57 -3.48
C ASP A 270 18.92 19.86 -4.82
N GLY A 271 19.50 18.68 -5.05
CA GLY A 271 19.22 17.85 -6.23
C GLY A 271 17.83 17.22 -6.20
N ILE A 272 17.35 16.82 -5.02
CA ILE A 272 15.99 16.25 -4.84
C ILE A 272 14.97 17.39 -4.77
N LEU A 273 15.27 18.47 -4.05
CA LEU A 273 14.42 19.67 -3.98
C LEU A 273 14.32 20.41 -5.32
N SER A 274 15.38 20.42 -6.14
CA SER A 274 15.35 21.01 -7.47
C SER A 274 14.51 20.18 -8.45
N LYS A 275 14.55 18.86 -8.35
CA LYS A 275 13.68 17.96 -9.14
C LYS A 275 12.21 18.10 -8.77
N LEU A 276 11.91 18.39 -7.50
CA LEU A 276 10.54 18.65 -7.03
C LEU A 276 10.05 20.09 -7.34
N ARG A 277 10.97 21.05 -7.48
CA ARG A 277 10.64 22.42 -7.88
C ARG A 277 10.27 22.58 -9.36
N THR A 278 10.56 21.60 -10.18
CA THR A 278 10.26 21.62 -11.64
C THR A 278 8.91 21.03 -12.01
N VAL A 279 8.10 20.58 -11.03
CA VAL A 279 6.71 20.18 -11.27
C VAL A 279 5.87 21.46 -11.38
N PRO A 280 5.31 21.82 -12.54
CA PRO A 280 4.43 22.97 -12.68
C PRO A 280 3.16 22.72 -11.86
N ILE A 281 2.92 23.55 -10.86
CA ILE A 281 1.65 23.60 -10.15
C ILE A 281 0.66 24.30 -11.09
N PRO A 282 -0.47 23.69 -11.45
CA PRO A 282 -1.52 24.41 -12.18
C PRO A 282 -2.00 25.58 -11.33
N ASP A 283 -2.07 26.75 -11.93
CA ASP A 283 -2.43 28.02 -11.29
C ASP A 283 -3.89 27.94 -10.79
N CYS A 284 -4.07 27.62 -9.51
CA CYS A 284 -5.38 27.52 -8.85
C CYS A 284 -5.97 28.91 -8.61
N LYS A 285 -6.42 29.59 -9.68
CA LYS A 285 -7.19 30.84 -9.55
C LYS A 285 -8.70 30.66 -9.57
N ASP A 286 -9.21 29.47 -9.85
CA ASP A 286 -10.65 29.22 -9.86
C ASP A 286 -11.11 28.42 -8.65
N LYS A 287 -11.91 29.08 -7.80
CA LYS A 287 -12.44 28.61 -6.51
C LYS A 287 -13.60 27.59 -6.62
N THR A 288 -13.86 26.96 -7.75
CA THR A 288 -15.11 26.21 -7.99
C THR A 288 -14.96 24.80 -8.53
N ASN A 289 -13.79 24.14 -8.46
CA ASN A 289 -13.74 22.78 -9.00
C ASN A 289 -13.08 21.76 -8.06
N VAL A 290 -13.89 21.10 -7.24
CA VAL A 290 -13.50 19.97 -6.40
C VAL A 290 -12.97 18.79 -7.26
N SER A 291 -13.38 18.71 -8.53
CA SER A 291 -12.90 17.72 -9.49
C SER A 291 -11.41 17.84 -9.84
N SER A 292 -10.84 19.06 -9.78
CA SER A 292 -9.39 19.25 -10.01
C SER A 292 -8.52 18.70 -8.88
N LEU A 293 -9.04 18.64 -7.66
CA LEU A 293 -8.35 18.02 -6.52
C LEU A 293 -8.31 16.48 -6.65
N PHE A 294 -9.32 15.87 -7.28
CA PHE A 294 -9.33 14.45 -7.60
C PHE A 294 -8.28 14.08 -8.66
N LEU A 295 -8.11 14.91 -9.69
CA LEU A 295 -7.07 14.73 -10.71
C LEU A 295 -5.65 14.87 -10.15
N LEU A 296 -5.44 15.82 -9.21
CA LEU A 296 -4.16 15.96 -8.50
C LEU A 296 -3.86 14.75 -7.59
N ARG A 297 -4.89 14.09 -7.04
CA ARG A 297 -4.75 12.87 -6.24
C ARG A 297 -4.19 11.70 -7.05
N GLU A 298 -4.52 11.61 -8.33
CA GLU A 298 -4.07 10.53 -9.21
C GLU A 298 -2.70 10.82 -9.86
N MET A 299 -2.34 12.10 -10.07
CA MET A 299 -1.09 12.50 -10.74
C MET A 299 0.15 12.51 -9.84
N VAL A 300 -0.01 12.55 -8.51
CA VAL A 300 1.10 12.73 -7.55
C VAL A 300 1.46 11.44 -6.83
N ILE A 301 0.65 10.41 -6.90
CA ILE A 301 1.02 9.09 -6.38
C ILE A 301 1.96 8.45 -7.39
N SER A 302 3.27 8.69 -7.23
CA SER A 302 4.25 7.82 -7.83
C SER A 302 4.26 6.53 -7.01
N PRO A 303 3.73 5.42 -7.53
CA PRO A 303 3.74 4.15 -6.83
C PRO A 303 5.16 3.62 -6.59
N SER A 304 6.15 4.22 -7.27
CA SER A 304 7.56 3.81 -7.24
C SER A 304 8.25 3.98 -5.88
N GLU A 305 7.67 4.78 -4.97
CA GLU A 305 8.30 5.00 -3.66
C GLU A 305 7.63 4.23 -2.52
N ALA A 306 6.33 3.98 -2.63
CA ALA A 306 5.60 3.10 -1.71
C ALA A 306 5.78 1.62 -2.06
N MET A 307 5.94 1.33 -3.36
CA MET A 307 6.13 0.01 -3.94
C MET A 307 7.21 0.15 -5.00
N PRO A 308 8.27 -0.68 -5.01
CA PRO A 308 9.28 -0.59 -6.06
C PRO A 308 8.62 -0.86 -7.41
N MET A 309 8.38 0.21 -8.14
CA MET A 309 7.91 0.16 -9.53
C MET A 309 9.01 0.64 -10.45
N ASP A 310 9.08 0.02 -11.60
CA ASP A 310 9.90 0.50 -12.70
C ASP A 310 9.23 1.77 -13.28
N THR A 311 9.76 2.94 -12.92
CA THR A 311 9.26 4.24 -13.38
C THR A 311 9.45 4.45 -14.88
N ASP A 312 10.34 3.68 -15.52
CA ASP A 312 10.53 3.73 -16.98
C ASP A 312 9.36 3.04 -17.71
N VAL A 313 8.66 2.14 -17.02
CA VAL A 313 7.48 1.45 -17.56
C VAL A 313 6.19 2.22 -17.34
N TYR A 314 6.05 2.90 -16.19
CA TYR A 314 4.92 3.78 -15.91
C TYR A 314 5.40 5.22 -15.85
N ASN A 315 5.12 5.99 -16.91
CA ASN A 315 5.39 7.41 -16.96
C ASN A 315 4.09 8.20 -16.67
N PRO A 316 3.90 8.71 -15.42
CA PRO A 316 2.73 9.51 -15.08
C PRO A 316 2.69 10.87 -15.79
N TYR A 317 3.81 11.28 -16.43
CA TYR A 317 3.95 12.53 -17.19
C TYR A 317 3.85 12.32 -18.71
N ALA A 318 3.64 11.07 -19.18
CA ALA A 318 3.22 10.88 -20.56
C ALA A 318 1.90 11.62 -20.74
N ASP A 319 1.85 12.52 -21.73
CA ASP A 319 0.65 13.33 -22.01
C ASP A 319 -0.57 12.38 -22.07
N PRO A 320 -1.54 12.50 -21.15
CA PRO A 320 -2.69 11.60 -21.13
C PRO A 320 -3.49 11.69 -22.43
N ASP A 321 -3.47 12.85 -23.11
CA ASP A 321 -4.16 13.07 -24.36
C ASP A 321 -3.43 12.44 -25.57
N GLU A 322 -2.11 12.26 -25.52
CA GLU A 322 -1.37 11.45 -26.51
C GLU A 322 -1.74 9.97 -26.46
N LEU A 323 -2.12 9.46 -25.29
CA LEU A 323 -2.50 8.04 -25.08
C LEU A 323 -4.00 7.77 -25.16
N ARG A 324 -4.83 8.80 -25.07
CA ARG A 324 -6.31 8.71 -25.10
C ARG A 324 -6.90 9.05 -26.46
N SER A 325 -6.34 8.50 -27.53
CA SER A 325 -7.06 8.50 -28.80
C SER A 325 -8.18 7.49 -28.72
N SER A 326 -9.43 7.92 -28.76
CA SER A 326 -10.59 7.01 -28.86
C SER A 326 -10.55 6.16 -30.13
N THR A 327 -9.78 6.56 -31.11
CA THR A 327 -9.63 5.89 -32.41
C THR A 327 -8.16 5.78 -32.77
N VAL A 328 -7.69 4.55 -33.03
CA VAL A 328 -6.32 4.25 -33.46
C VAL A 328 -6.29 4.08 -34.96
N ASP A 329 -5.39 4.80 -35.63
CA ASP A 329 -5.17 4.66 -37.07
C ASP A 329 -4.49 3.31 -37.37
N ARG A 330 -5.12 2.51 -38.24
CA ARG A 330 -4.60 1.20 -38.64
C ARG A 330 -3.20 1.29 -39.25
N ASN A 331 -2.88 2.37 -39.96
CA ASN A 331 -1.58 2.59 -40.58
C ASN A 331 -0.45 2.83 -39.56
N GLN A 332 -0.79 3.20 -38.35
CA GLN A 332 0.15 3.41 -37.25
C GLN A 332 0.26 2.19 -36.32
N LEU A 333 -0.54 1.14 -36.55
CA LEU A 333 -0.57 -0.07 -35.74
C LEU A 333 0.05 -1.23 -36.51
N PHE A 334 1.18 -1.73 -36.03
CA PHE A 334 1.92 -2.84 -36.61
C PHE A 334 1.79 -4.05 -35.68
N LEU A 335 1.18 -5.12 -36.18
CA LEU A 335 1.04 -6.37 -35.44
C LEU A 335 2.30 -7.21 -35.63
N GLU A 336 2.77 -7.81 -34.54
CA GLU A 336 3.88 -8.75 -34.57
C GLU A 336 3.38 -10.19 -34.67
N ASP A 337 4.18 -11.08 -35.22
CA ASP A 337 3.87 -12.51 -35.28
C ASP A 337 3.95 -13.12 -33.87
N GLY A 338 2.93 -13.82 -33.49
CA GLY A 338 2.84 -14.49 -32.18
C GLY A 338 1.60 -14.07 -31.37
N GLU A 339 0.87 -15.06 -30.94
CA GLU A 339 -0.32 -14.90 -30.12
C GLU A 339 0.09 -14.83 -28.64
N LEU A 340 -0.31 -13.75 -27.93
CA LEU A 340 -0.15 -13.62 -26.49
C LEU A 340 -1.17 -14.45 -25.73
N GLY A 341 -2.35 -14.63 -26.32
CA GLY A 341 -3.43 -15.43 -25.78
C GLY A 341 -4.66 -15.45 -26.67
N SER A 342 -5.48 -16.47 -26.50
CA SER A 342 -6.79 -16.56 -27.14
C SER A 342 -7.89 -16.74 -26.09
N GLY A 343 -9.01 -16.10 -26.33
CA GLY A 343 -10.20 -16.16 -25.49
C GLY A 343 -11.47 -16.43 -26.31
N ASN A 344 -12.62 -16.45 -25.64
CA ASN A 344 -13.92 -16.69 -26.29
C ASN A 344 -14.27 -15.68 -27.40
N PHE A 345 -13.66 -14.47 -27.36
CA PHE A 345 -14.04 -13.33 -28.20
C PHE A 345 -12.96 -12.92 -29.21
N GLY A 346 -11.82 -13.61 -29.26
CA GLY A 346 -10.77 -13.23 -30.19
C GLY A 346 -9.37 -13.63 -29.74
N THR A 347 -8.39 -13.15 -30.49
CA THR A 347 -6.97 -13.38 -30.26
C THR A 347 -6.33 -12.09 -29.74
N VAL A 348 -5.44 -12.19 -28.77
CA VAL A 348 -4.60 -11.08 -28.30
C VAL A 348 -3.22 -11.22 -28.90
N MET A 349 -2.76 -10.19 -29.60
CA MET A 349 -1.43 -10.15 -30.26
C MET A 349 -0.60 -9.03 -29.71
N ARG A 350 0.71 -9.17 -29.80
CA ARG A 350 1.66 -8.09 -29.58
C ARG A 350 1.70 -7.19 -30.80
N GLY A 351 1.89 -5.89 -30.57
CA GLY A 351 2.03 -4.92 -31.65
C GLY A 351 2.85 -3.71 -31.24
N ILE A 352 3.13 -2.87 -32.23
CA ILE A 352 3.76 -1.57 -32.04
C ILE A 352 2.82 -0.49 -32.54
N TYR A 353 2.48 0.46 -31.70
CA TYR A 353 1.73 1.63 -32.05
C TYR A 353 2.66 2.82 -32.21
N LYS A 354 2.73 3.34 -33.45
CA LYS A 354 3.55 4.50 -33.81
C LYS A 354 2.77 5.79 -33.62
N MET A 355 3.12 6.53 -32.60
CA MET A 355 2.60 7.86 -32.32
C MET A 355 3.49 8.91 -33.01
N LYS A 356 3.03 10.17 -33.08
CA LYS A 356 3.76 11.25 -33.77
C LYS A 356 5.20 11.48 -33.29
N ARG A 357 5.51 11.16 -32.05
CA ARG A 357 6.82 11.41 -31.41
C ARG A 357 7.46 10.18 -30.75
N SER A 358 6.75 9.06 -30.67
CA SER A 358 7.19 7.87 -29.96
C SER A 358 6.59 6.60 -30.56
N GLU A 359 7.21 5.47 -30.28
CA GLU A 359 6.65 4.14 -30.54
C GLU A 359 6.36 3.47 -29.22
N LYS A 360 5.23 2.78 -29.11
CA LYS A 360 4.84 2.06 -27.91
C LYS A 360 4.47 0.63 -28.24
N THR A 361 5.02 -0.32 -27.50
CA THR A 361 4.59 -1.72 -27.56
C THR A 361 3.22 -1.86 -26.91
N VAL A 362 2.32 -2.56 -27.58
CA VAL A 362 0.91 -2.66 -27.19
C VAL A 362 0.42 -4.10 -27.27
N ALA A 363 -0.64 -4.40 -26.52
CA ALA A 363 -1.47 -5.59 -26.67
C ALA A 363 -2.69 -5.24 -27.50
N VAL A 364 -2.97 -6.03 -28.51
CA VAL A 364 -4.08 -5.82 -29.43
C VAL A 364 -5.02 -7.02 -29.36
N LYS A 365 -6.23 -6.81 -28.86
CA LYS A 365 -7.29 -7.80 -28.85
C LYS A 365 -8.07 -7.69 -30.15
N ILE A 366 -8.03 -8.74 -30.97
CA ILE A 366 -8.60 -8.77 -32.31
C ILE A 366 -9.83 -9.66 -32.30
N LEU A 367 -10.95 -9.12 -32.77
CA LEU A 367 -12.18 -9.88 -32.98
C LEU A 367 -12.03 -10.81 -34.19
N LYS A 368 -12.32 -12.11 -34.05
CA LYS A 368 -12.34 -13.05 -35.17
C LYS A 368 -13.56 -12.83 -36.03
N ASN A 369 -13.34 -12.73 -37.34
CA ASN A 369 -14.41 -12.41 -38.33
C ASN A 369 -15.32 -13.59 -38.72
N ASP A 370 -15.28 -14.72 -38.02
CA ASP A 370 -15.98 -15.95 -38.48
C ASP A 370 -17.48 -15.90 -38.37
N ASP A 371 -18.06 -14.92 -37.69
CA ASP A 371 -19.49 -14.73 -37.61
C ASP A 371 -19.85 -13.26 -37.52
N ASN A 372 -20.77 -12.83 -38.36
CA ASN A 372 -21.51 -11.58 -38.28
C ASN A 372 -22.32 -11.47 -36.96
N ASP A 373 -21.78 -11.94 -35.85
CA ASP A 373 -22.44 -11.85 -34.56
C ASP A 373 -22.24 -10.44 -33.98
N GLN A 374 -23.17 -9.58 -34.29
CA GLN A 374 -23.29 -8.22 -33.76
C GLN A 374 -23.17 -8.22 -32.23
N SER A 375 -23.56 -9.32 -31.57
CA SER A 375 -23.49 -9.49 -30.13
C SER A 375 -22.04 -9.46 -29.60
N VAL A 376 -21.12 -10.13 -30.29
CA VAL A 376 -19.70 -10.19 -29.89
C VAL A 376 -18.99 -8.85 -30.11
N ARG A 377 -19.34 -8.17 -31.22
CA ARG A 377 -18.89 -6.79 -31.50
C ARG A 377 -19.35 -5.82 -30.39
N ASP A 378 -20.62 -5.91 -30.02
CA ASP A 378 -21.21 -5.08 -28.98
C ASP A 378 -20.60 -5.36 -27.60
N GLU A 379 -20.19 -6.61 -27.32
CA GLU A 379 -19.49 -6.95 -26.09
C GLU A 379 -18.09 -6.32 -26.02
N MET A 380 -17.32 -6.35 -27.11
CA MET A 380 -16.01 -5.72 -27.18
C MET A 380 -16.10 -4.19 -27.06
N LEU A 381 -17.10 -3.58 -27.69
CA LEU A 381 -17.35 -2.13 -27.57
C LEU A 381 -17.78 -1.74 -26.15
N ARG A 382 -18.54 -2.59 -25.45
CA ARG A 382 -18.88 -2.38 -24.04
C ARG A 382 -17.64 -2.49 -23.15
N GLU A 383 -16.76 -3.46 -23.39
CA GLU A 383 -15.48 -3.59 -22.69
C GLU A 383 -14.63 -2.33 -22.88
N ALA A 384 -14.49 -1.87 -24.12
CA ALA A 384 -13.76 -0.65 -24.44
C ALA A 384 -14.35 0.58 -23.73
N ASN A 385 -15.68 0.72 -23.70
CA ASN A 385 -16.35 1.84 -23.03
C ASN A 385 -16.12 1.83 -21.50
N VAL A 386 -16.06 0.66 -20.88
CA VAL A 386 -15.69 0.53 -19.46
C VAL A 386 -14.24 0.95 -19.25
N MET A 387 -13.31 0.40 -20.04
CA MET A 387 -11.88 0.66 -19.89
C MET A 387 -11.52 2.13 -20.15
N GLN A 388 -12.23 2.81 -21.05
CA GLN A 388 -12.01 4.22 -21.37
C GLN A 388 -12.28 5.15 -20.17
N GLN A 389 -13.14 4.74 -19.25
CA GLN A 389 -13.50 5.51 -18.06
C GLN A 389 -12.52 5.28 -16.90
N LEU A 390 -11.63 4.28 -17.00
CA LEU A 390 -10.73 3.87 -15.93
C LEU A 390 -9.33 4.45 -16.16
N ASP A 391 -8.78 5.10 -15.13
CA ASP A 391 -7.44 5.66 -15.14
C ASP A 391 -6.79 5.42 -13.77
N ASN A 392 -6.07 4.31 -13.64
CA ASN A 392 -5.39 3.91 -12.42
C ASN A 392 -4.12 3.12 -12.77
N PRO A 393 -3.00 3.30 -12.04
CA PRO A 393 -1.73 2.61 -12.33
C PRO A 393 -1.83 1.09 -12.28
N TYR A 394 -2.78 0.54 -11.52
CA TYR A 394 -2.96 -0.91 -11.31
C TYR A 394 -4.10 -1.51 -12.14
N ILE A 395 -4.53 -0.77 -13.16
CA ILE A 395 -5.53 -1.21 -14.14
C ILE A 395 -4.94 -1.05 -15.53
N VAL A 396 -5.06 -2.08 -16.37
CA VAL A 396 -4.61 -2.03 -17.77
C VAL A 396 -5.30 -0.88 -18.49
N ARG A 397 -4.51 0.02 -19.08
CA ARG A 397 -5.01 1.19 -19.80
C ARG A 397 -5.40 0.84 -21.22
N MET A 398 -6.55 1.31 -21.63
CA MET A 398 -6.96 1.30 -23.04
C MET A 398 -6.28 2.49 -23.77
N ILE A 399 -5.69 2.21 -24.93
CA ILE A 399 -5.13 3.23 -25.83
C ILE A 399 -6.22 3.68 -26.80
N GLY A 400 -6.96 2.76 -27.39
CA GLY A 400 -8.05 3.09 -28.28
C GLY A 400 -8.61 1.89 -29.03
N ILE A 401 -9.55 2.16 -29.93
CA ILE A 401 -10.17 1.19 -30.82
C ILE A 401 -9.65 1.43 -32.23
N CYS A 402 -9.28 0.35 -32.93
CA CYS A 402 -8.96 0.38 -34.33
C CYS A 402 -10.05 -0.40 -35.10
N GLU A 403 -10.76 0.29 -35.97
CA GLU A 403 -11.73 -0.32 -36.88
C GLU A 403 -11.09 -0.42 -38.28
N ALA A 404 -10.76 -1.64 -38.68
CA ALA A 404 -10.23 -1.95 -39.98
C ALA A 404 -10.91 -3.21 -40.55
N GLU A 405 -10.14 -4.19 -41.05
CA GLU A 405 -10.69 -5.49 -41.45
C GLU A 405 -11.40 -6.20 -40.30
N ASN A 406 -10.85 -6.04 -39.09
CA ASN A 406 -11.38 -6.53 -37.82
C ASN A 406 -11.49 -5.39 -36.81
N LEU A 407 -12.40 -5.52 -35.86
CA LEU A 407 -12.43 -4.65 -34.69
C LEU A 407 -11.28 -5.04 -33.77
N MET A 408 -10.45 -4.06 -33.37
CA MET A 408 -9.30 -4.25 -32.51
C MET A 408 -9.36 -3.31 -31.32
N LEU A 409 -9.14 -3.85 -30.12
CA LEU A 409 -8.97 -3.08 -28.90
C LEU A 409 -7.48 -2.99 -28.57
N VAL A 410 -6.93 -1.79 -28.62
CA VAL A 410 -5.51 -1.52 -28.38
C VAL A 410 -5.31 -1.10 -26.92
N MET A 411 -4.43 -1.80 -26.22
CA MET A 411 -4.17 -1.64 -24.80
C MET A 411 -2.67 -1.58 -24.54
N GLU A 412 -2.28 -1.05 -23.40
CA GLU A 412 -0.91 -1.20 -22.92
C GLU A 412 -0.56 -2.68 -22.73
N LEU A 413 0.70 -3.02 -23.01
CA LEU A 413 1.22 -4.37 -22.87
C LEU A 413 1.84 -4.57 -21.48
N ALA A 414 1.48 -5.68 -20.85
CA ALA A 414 2.15 -6.21 -19.67
C ALA A 414 3.03 -7.40 -20.08
N GLU A 415 4.34 -7.18 -20.18
CA GLU A 415 5.30 -8.07 -20.83
C GLU A 415 5.40 -9.47 -20.19
N LEU A 416 5.26 -9.56 -18.86
CA LEU A 416 5.39 -10.85 -18.16
C LEU A 416 4.10 -11.69 -18.18
N GLY A 417 3.00 -11.13 -18.67
CA GLY A 417 1.73 -11.82 -18.83
C GLY A 417 1.03 -12.18 -17.52
N PRO A 418 0.14 -13.20 -17.52
CA PRO A 418 -0.73 -13.51 -16.39
C PRO A 418 0.01 -13.96 -15.13
N LEU A 419 -0.40 -13.41 -13.98
CA LEU A 419 0.19 -13.67 -12.65
C LEU A 419 0.28 -15.17 -12.34
N HIS A 420 -0.78 -15.95 -12.58
CA HIS A 420 -0.78 -17.37 -12.28
C HIS A 420 0.28 -18.14 -13.07
N LYS A 421 0.47 -17.81 -14.36
CA LYS A 421 1.51 -18.44 -15.21
C LYS A 421 2.92 -18.04 -14.76
N PHE A 422 3.11 -16.77 -14.42
CA PHE A 422 4.38 -16.27 -13.88
C PHE A 422 4.76 -17.00 -12.59
N LEU A 423 3.85 -17.10 -11.63
CA LEU A 423 4.09 -17.76 -10.35
C LEU A 423 4.31 -19.27 -10.47
N GLN A 424 3.66 -19.93 -11.44
CA GLN A 424 3.91 -21.36 -11.73
C GLN A 424 5.37 -21.62 -12.18
N LYS A 425 5.95 -20.68 -12.92
CA LYS A 425 7.34 -20.74 -13.40
C LYS A 425 8.35 -20.21 -12.38
N ASN A 426 7.94 -19.33 -11.46
CA ASN A 426 8.82 -18.61 -10.53
C ASN A 426 8.46 -18.94 -9.07
N LYS A 427 8.67 -20.19 -8.68
CA LYS A 427 8.38 -20.71 -7.32
C LYS A 427 9.26 -20.08 -6.22
N GLN A 428 10.35 -19.42 -6.59
CA GLN A 428 11.25 -18.68 -5.70
C GLN A 428 10.76 -17.26 -5.35
N THR A 429 9.62 -16.83 -5.89
CA THR A 429 9.04 -15.52 -5.55
C THR A 429 8.81 -15.43 -4.06
N THR A 430 9.34 -14.40 -3.42
CA THR A 430 9.28 -14.24 -1.96
C THR A 430 7.88 -13.85 -1.49
N ILE A 431 7.56 -14.13 -0.23
CA ILE A 431 6.30 -13.70 0.39
C ILE A 431 6.13 -12.18 0.31
N LYS A 432 7.22 -11.42 0.49
CA LYS A 432 7.23 -9.97 0.32
C LYS A 432 6.75 -9.56 -1.08
N ASN A 433 7.30 -10.18 -2.13
CA ASN A 433 6.90 -9.87 -3.50
C ASN A 433 5.47 -10.34 -3.81
N LEU A 434 5.02 -11.49 -3.29
CA LEU A 434 3.62 -11.90 -3.42
C LEU A 434 2.68 -10.89 -2.78
N THR A 435 3.00 -10.42 -1.57
CA THR A 435 2.21 -9.43 -0.84
C THR A 435 2.20 -8.09 -1.57
N GLU A 436 3.33 -7.66 -2.13
CA GLU A 436 3.45 -6.48 -2.97
C GLU A 436 2.45 -6.52 -4.14
N LEU A 437 2.46 -7.60 -4.91
CA LEU A 437 1.59 -7.77 -6.08
C LEU A 437 0.11 -7.82 -5.70
N VAL A 438 -0.23 -8.56 -4.66
CA VAL A 438 -1.61 -8.67 -4.15
C VAL A 438 -2.10 -7.33 -3.61
N HIS A 439 -1.24 -6.56 -2.94
CA HIS A 439 -1.56 -5.22 -2.48
C HIS A 439 -1.86 -4.27 -3.66
N GLN A 440 -1.05 -4.31 -4.73
CA GLN A 440 -1.32 -3.52 -5.94
C GLN A 440 -2.68 -3.84 -6.56
N VAL A 441 -3.05 -5.13 -6.64
CA VAL A 441 -4.37 -5.54 -7.09
C VAL A 441 -5.46 -4.96 -6.19
N SER A 442 -5.28 -4.98 -4.87
CA SER A 442 -6.26 -4.40 -3.93
C SER A 442 -6.42 -2.88 -4.10
N MET A 443 -5.35 -2.16 -4.46
CA MET A 443 -5.43 -0.73 -4.78
C MET A 443 -6.24 -0.47 -6.06
N GLY A 444 -6.03 -1.25 -7.10
CA GLY A 444 -6.85 -1.19 -8.32
C GLY A 444 -8.32 -1.51 -8.06
N MET A 445 -8.60 -2.52 -7.23
CA MET A 445 -9.96 -2.89 -6.85
C MET A 445 -10.64 -1.85 -5.95
N LYS A 446 -9.89 -1.20 -5.06
CA LYS A 446 -10.40 -0.06 -4.28
C LYS A 446 -10.80 1.10 -5.18
N TYR A 447 -10.00 1.39 -6.20
CA TYR A 447 -10.35 2.39 -7.22
C TYR A 447 -11.66 2.02 -7.94
N LEU A 448 -11.84 0.76 -8.36
CA LEU A 448 -13.09 0.31 -8.99
C LEU A 448 -14.30 0.44 -8.04
N GLU A 449 -14.14 0.05 -6.77
CA GLU A 449 -15.17 0.19 -5.74
C GLU A 449 -15.58 1.67 -5.56
N GLU A 450 -14.61 2.59 -5.49
CA GLU A 450 -14.84 4.03 -5.34
C GLU A 450 -15.55 4.65 -6.57
N HIS A 451 -15.37 4.07 -7.75
CA HIS A 451 -16.00 4.51 -9.00
C HIS A 451 -17.25 3.72 -9.39
N ASN A 452 -17.77 2.91 -8.46
CA ASN A 452 -18.98 2.09 -8.65
C ASN A 452 -18.88 1.10 -9.84
N PHE A 453 -17.69 0.56 -10.10
CA PHE A 453 -17.50 -0.53 -11.05
C PHE A 453 -17.36 -1.86 -10.33
N VAL A 454 -18.01 -2.89 -10.88
CA VAL A 454 -17.86 -4.29 -10.49
C VAL A 454 -17.15 -5.04 -11.60
N HIS A 455 -16.05 -5.69 -11.28
CA HIS A 455 -15.20 -6.40 -12.25
C HIS A 455 -15.86 -7.69 -12.74
N ARG A 456 -16.36 -8.53 -11.84
CA ARG A 456 -17.08 -9.79 -12.05
C ARG A 456 -16.22 -10.96 -12.57
N ASP A 457 -14.97 -10.76 -12.90
CA ASP A 457 -14.05 -11.83 -13.33
C ASP A 457 -12.63 -11.66 -12.72
N LEU A 458 -12.57 -11.26 -11.46
CA LEU A 458 -11.29 -11.08 -10.76
C LEU A 458 -10.69 -12.45 -10.41
N ALA A 459 -9.53 -12.75 -11.00
CA ALA A 459 -8.78 -13.98 -10.83
C ALA A 459 -7.31 -13.76 -11.20
N ALA A 460 -6.40 -14.62 -10.76
CA ALA A 460 -4.97 -14.49 -11.06
C ALA A 460 -4.66 -14.55 -12.58
N ARG A 461 -5.52 -15.16 -13.40
CA ARG A 461 -5.40 -15.16 -14.87
C ARG A 461 -5.64 -13.78 -15.47
N ASN A 462 -6.40 -12.91 -14.81
CA ASN A 462 -6.77 -11.56 -15.24
C ASN A 462 -5.96 -10.48 -14.52
N VAL A 463 -4.94 -10.85 -13.78
CA VAL A 463 -3.90 -9.96 -13.29
C VAL A 463 -2.67 -10.16 -14.17
N LEU A 464 -2.21 -9.11 -14.81
CA LEU A 464 -1.06 -9.12 -15.70
C LEU A 464 0.13 -8.42 -15.04
N LEU A 465 1.32 -8.94 -15.26
CA LEU A 465 2.56 -8.39 -14.75
C LEU A 465 3.29 -7.58 -15.81
N VAL A 466 3.56 -6.33 -15.53
CA VAL A 466 4.44 -5.47 -16.32
C VAL A 466 5.88 -5.83 -16.01
N THR A 467 6.22 -5.89 -14.72
CA THR A 467 7.47 -6.43 -14.17
C THR A 467 7.15 -7.43 -13.05
N GLN A 468 8.15 -8.09 -12.49
CA GLN A 468 7.94 -8.94 -11.31
C GLN A 468 7.45 -8.18 -10.07
N HIS A 469 7.51 -6.84 -10.08
CA HIS A 469 7.10 -5.94 -9.00
C HIS A 469 5.91 -5.05 -9.38
N TYR A 470 5.32 -5.23 -10.55
CA TYR A 470 4.24 -4.37 -11.02
C TYR A 470 3.11 -5.17 -11.66
N ALA A 471 1.95 -5.20 -10.98
CA ALA A 471 0.74 -5.89 -11.41
C ALA A 471 -0.35 -4.91 -11.86
N LYS A 472 -1.12 -5.32 -12.87
CA LYS A 472 -2.29 -4.60 -13.36
C LYS A 472 -3.48 -5.53 -13.55
N ILE A 473 -4.67 -5.05 -13.19
CA ILE A 473 -5.95 -5.74 -13.43
C ILE A 473 -6.32 -5.60 -14.90
N SER A 474 -6.76 -6.69 -15.50
CA SER A 474 -7.19 -6.75 -16.91
C SER A 474 -8.52 -7.47 -17.05
N ASP A 475 -9.01 -7.54 -18.27
CA ASP A 475 -10.24 -8.24 -18.70
C ASP A 475 -11.51 -7.69 -18.06
N PHE A 476 -12.01 -6.61 -18.65
CA PHE A 476 -13.24 -5.92 -18.24
C PHE A 476 -14.47 -6.36 -19.04
N GLY A 477 -14.39 -7.48 -19.77
CA GLY A 477 -15.47 -7.99 -20.62
C GLY A 477 -16.77 -8.30 -19.88
N LEU A 478 -16.70 -8.67 -18.60
CA LEU A 478 -17.87 -8.89 -17.74
C LEU A 478 -18.20 -7.69 -16.84
N SER A 479 -17.35 -6.66 -16.80
CA SER A 479 -17.48 -5.54 -15.88
C SER A 479 -18.72 -4.70 -16.10
N LYS A 480 -19.27 -4.14 -15.02
CA LYS A 480 -20.47 -3.31 -15.04
C LYS A 480 -20.31 -2.09 -14.14
N ALA A 481 -20.73 -0.93 -14.65
CA ALA A 481 -20.99 0.22 -13.81
C ALA A 481 -22.31 -0.01 -13.04
N ILE A 482 -22.32 0.31 -11.76
CA ILE A 482 -23.51 0.24 -10.89
C ILE A 482 -24.07 1.65 -10.76
N ALA A 483 -25.40 1.80 -10.95
CA ALA A 483 -26.07 3.07 -10.69
C ALA A 483 -25.94 3.44 -9.20
N GLU A 484 -25.77 4.73 -8.91
CA GLU A 484 -25.57 5.24 -7.53
C GLU A 484 -26.68 4.82 -6.55
N GLU A 485 -27.89 4.62 -7.06
CA GLU A 485 -29.05 4.20 -6.25
C GLU A 485 -29.05 2.69 -5.91
N LYS A 486 -28.20 1.88 -6.56
CA LYS A 486 -28.15 0.43 -6.37
C LYS A 486 -26.74 -0.02 -6.03
N ASN A 487 -26.60 -0.76 -4.93
CA ASN A 487 -25.32 -1.30 -4.50
C ASN A 487 -24.92 -2.61 -5.19
N TYR A 488 -25.67 -3.07 -6.19
CA TYR A 488 -25.41 -4.32 -6.92
C TYR A 488 -25.96 -4.33 -8.35
N TYR A 489 -25.36 -5.14 -9.19
CA TYR A 489 -25.85 -5.53 -10.51
C TYR A 489 -26.54 -6.88 -10.43
N LYS A 490 -27.74 -7.02 -11.01
CA LYS A 490 -28.47 -8.29 -11.13
C LYS A 490 -28.34 -8.83 -12.54
N ALA A 491 -27.68 -9.98 -12.70
CA ALA A 491 -27.58 -10.66 -13.99
C ALA A 491 -28.94 -11.29 -14.42
N LYS A 492 -29.17 -11.35 -15.73
CA LYS A 492 -30.43 -11.86 -16.27
C LYS A 492 -30.52 -13.39 -16.36
N GLY A 493 -29.39 -14.10 -16.14
CA GLY A 493 -29.34 -15.56 -16.21
C GLY A 493 -27.94 -16.11 -16.08
N HIS A 494 -27.81 -17.43 -16.13
CA HIS A 494 -26.52 -18.11 -16.11
C HIS A 494 -25.80 -17.98 -17.44
N GLY A 495 -24.52 -17.64 -17.42
CA GLY A 495 -23.57 -17.71 -18.52
C GLY A 495 -22.49 -18.77 -18.26
N LYS A 496 -21.40 -18.76 -19.04
CA LYS A 496 -20.18 -19.49 -18.73
C LYS A 496 -19.44 -18.79 -17.56
N TRP A 497 -19.92 -19.02 -16.35
CA TRP A 497 -19.43 -18.32 -15.16
C TRP A 497 -18.22 -19.01 -14.52
N PRO A 498 -17.24 -18.24 -14.04
CA PRO A 498 -16.11 -18.78 -13.26
C PRO A 498 -16.53 -19.07 -11.80
N VAL A 499 -17.37 -20.11 -11.62
CA VAL A 499 -18.04 -20.42 -10.34
C VAL A 499 -17.09 -20.51 -9.15
N LYS A 500 -15.86 -21.01 -9.35
CA LYS A 500 -14.85 -21.15 -8.29
C LYS A 500 -14.34 -19.82 -7.74
N TRP A 501 -14.60 -18.72 -8.43
CA TRP A 501 -14.24 -17.35 -7.99
C TRP A 501 -15.47 -16.56 -7.51
N TYR A 502 -16.67 -17.11 -7.67
CA TYR A 502 -17.90 -16.39 -7.37
C TYR A 502 -18.36 -16.57 -5.93
N ALA A 503 -18.85 -15.47 -5.36
CA ALA A 503 -19.50 -15.43 -4.05
C ALA A 503 -20.86 -16.17 -4.09
N PRO A 504 -21.34 -16.67 -2.93
CA PRO A 504 -22.65 -17.37 -2.87
C PRO A 504 -23.81 -16.56 -3.44
N GLU A 505 -23.87 -15.27 -3.17
CA GLU A 505 -24.93 -14.39 -3.66
C GLU A 505 -24.93 -14.23 -5.20
N CYS A 506 -23.77 -14.41 -5.84
CA CYS A 506 -23.68 -14.40 -7.31
C CYS A 506 -24.36 -15.63 -7.91
N ILE A 507 -24.16 -16.79 -7.29
CA ILE A 507 -24.70 -18.06 -7.78
C ILE A 507 -26.19 -18.19 -7.43
N ASN A 508 -26.54 -17.88 -6.16
CA ASN A 508 -27.89 -18.10 -5.64
C ASN A 508 -28.90 -17.02 -6.07
N TYR A 509 -28.44 -15.77 -6.21
CA TYR A 509 -29.32 -14.62 -6.44
C TYR A 509 -28.95 -13.78 -7.65
N PHE A 510 -27.91 -14.16 -8.40
CA PHE A 510 -27.37 -13.40 -9.55
C PHE A 510 -26.93 -11.97 -9.20
N LYS A 511 -26.59 -11.71 -7.94
CA LYS A 511 -26.21 -10.39 -7.43
C LYS A 511 -24.70 -10.23 -7.42
N PHE A 512 -24.22 -9.22 -8.13
CA PHE A 512 -22.81 -8.86 -8.24
C PHE A 512 -22.59 -7.45 -7.66
N SER A 513 -21.63 -7.30 -6.80
CA SER A 513 -21.27 -6.03 -6.15
C SER A 513 -19.78 -5.97 -5.91
N SER A 514 -19.27 -4.84 -5.41
CA SER A 514 -17.89 -4.76 -4.93
C SER A 514 -17.60 -5.81 -3.85
N LYS A 515 -18.59 -6.19 -3.04
CA LYS A 515 -18.48 -7.25 -2.03
C LYS A 515 -18.30 -8.64 -2.66
N SER A 516 -18.89 -8.92 -3.81
CA SER A 516 -18.65 -10.17 -4.54
C SER A 516 -17.27 -10.18 -5.20
N ASP A 517 -16.76 -9.03 -5.64
CA ASP A 517 -15.36 -8.89 -6.08
C ASP A 517 -14.37 -9.13 -4.93
N VAL A 518 -14.71 -8.75 -3.70
CA VAL A 518 -13.89 -9.06 -2.50
C VAL A 518 -13.78 -10.56 -2.28
N TRP A 519 -14.87 -11.32 -2.46
CA TRP A 519 -14.79 -12.78 -2.42
C TRP A 519 -13.83 -13.33 -3.47
N SER A 520 -13.97 -12.89 -4.71
CA SER A 520 -13.08 -13.27 -5.82
C SER A 520 -11.63 -12.89 -5.53
N PHE A 521 -11.40 -11.73 -4.91
CA PHE A 521 -10.08 -11.30 -4.46
C PHE A 521 -9.46 -12.24 -3.42
N GLY A 522 -10.26 -12.75 -2.48
CA GLY A 522 -9.80 -13.78 -1.54
C GLY A 522 -9.33 -15.05 -2.25
N VAL A 523 -10.04 -15.49 -3.31
CA VAL A 523 -9.62 -16.62 -4.15
C VAL A 523 -8.33 -16.29 -4.92
N LEU A 524 -8.22 -15.08 -5.47
CA LEU A 524 -7.01 -14.59 -6.12
C LEU A 524 -5.81 -14.58 -5.15
N MET A 525 -5.98 -14.11 -3.92
CA MET A 525 -4.95 -14.20 -2.89
C MET A 525 -4.49 -15.65 -2.69
N TRP A 526 -5.44 -16.57 -2.59
CA TRP A 526 -5.13 -17.99 -2.45
C TRP A 526 -4.33 -18.51 -3.65
N GLU A 527 -4.71 -18.14 -4.88
CA GLU A 527 -3.94 -18.48 -6.10
C GLU A 527 -2.50 -17.93 -6.02
N ALA A 528 -2.33 -16.68 -5.60
CA ALA A 528 -1.01 -16.04 -5.49
C ALA A 528 -0.12 -16.75 -4.46
N TYR A 529 -0.61 -16.94 -3.23
CA TYR A 529 0.16 -17.59 -2.16
C TYR A 529 0.36 -19.10 -2.37
N SER A 530 -0.42 -19.73 -3.26
CA SER A 530 -0.19 -21.11 -3.71
C SER A 530 0.67 -21.20 -4.98
N TYR A 531 1.26 -20.09 -5.41
CA TYR A 531 2.09 -20.00 -6.62
C TYR A 531 1.36 -20.44 -7.89
N GLY A 532 0.14 -19.96 -8.06
CA GLY A 532 -0.66 -20.15 -9.27
C GLY A 532 -1.35 -21.51 -9.35
N GLN A 533 -1.59 -22.18 -8.23
CA GLN A 533 -2.40 -23.41 -8.23
C GLN A 533 -3.87 -23.10 -8.57
N LYS A 534 -4.55 -24.08 -9.16
CA LYS A 534 -5.98 -23.98 -9.42
C LYS A 534 -6.77 -24.09 -8.12
N PRO A 535 -7.68 -23.15 -7.81
CA PRO A 535 -8.53 -23.24 -6.62
C PRO A 535 -9.47 -24.44 -6.71
N TYR A 536 -9.81 -25.02 -5.58
CA TYR A 536 -10.72 -26.18 -5.47
C TYR A 536 -10.35 -27.29 -6.45
N LYS A 537 -9.08 -27.64 -6.54
CA LYS A 537 -8.56 -28.64 -7.47
C LYS A 537 -9.31 -29.99 -7.31
N GLY A 538 -9.81 -30.53 -8.43
CA GLY A 538 -10.54 -31.79 -8.46
C GLY A 538 -12.05 -31.68 -8.17
N LEU A 539 -12.53 -30.54 -7.63
CA LEU A 539 -13.94 -30.32 -7.36
C LEU A 539 -14.67 -29.72 -8.59
N LYS A 540 -15.88 -30.17 -8.83
CA LYS A 540 -16.81 -29.53 -9.78
C LYS A 540 -17.49 -28.34 -9.12
N GLY A 541 -18.10 -27.44 -9.92
CA GLY A 541 -18.77 -26.24 -9.41
C GLY A 541 -19.82 -26.54 -8.32
N ASN A 542 -20.63 -27.57 -8.50
CA ASN A 542 -21.63 -27.97 -7.50
C ASN A 542 -21.01 -28.44 -6.19
N ASP A 543 -19.90 -29.19 -6.26
CA ASP A 543 -19.18 -29.66 -5.05
C ASP A 543 -18.57 -28.48 -4.28
N VAL A 544 -18.07 -27.46 -5.01
CA VAL A 544 -17.58 -26.21 -4.43
C VAL A 544 -18.70 -25.47 -3.70
N MET A 545 -19.89 -25.36 -4.31
CA MET A 545 -21.03 -24.70 -3.67
C MET A 545 -21.48 -25.44 -2.41
N GLN A 546 -21.57 -26.77 -2.44
CA GLN A 546 -21.90 -27.58 -1.26
C GLN A 546 -20.86 -27.41 -0.15
N MET A 547 -19.57 -27.34 -0.51
CA MET A 547 -18.50 -27.09 0.44
C MET A 547 -18.65 -25.74 1.14
N ILE A 548 -18.95 -24.67 0.37
CA ILE A 548 -19.13 -23.30 0.86
C ILE A 548 -20.38 -23.19 1.73
N GLU A 549 -21.49 -23.75 1.30
CA GLU A 549 -22.77 -23.81 2.04
C GLU A 549 -22.63 -24.55 3.37
N GLY A 550 -21.80 -25.62 3.40
CA GLY A 550 -21.43 -26.34 4.60
C GLY A 550 -20.44 -25.60 5.51
N GLY A 551 -20.15 -24.33 5.23
CA GLY A 551 -19.25 -23.48 6.03
C GLY A 551 -17.76 -23.77 5.85
N ARG A 552 -17.38 -24.66 4.93
CA ARG A 552 -15.98 -25.00 4.65
C ARG A 552 -15.36 -24.04 3.65
N ARG A 553 -14.05 -23.87 3.72
CA ARG A 553 -13.24 -23.05 2.82
C ARG A 553 -12.00 -23.83 2.39
N MET A 554 -11.28 -23.32 1.37
CA MET A 554 -9.97 -23.88 1.01
C MET A 554 -9.00 -23.75 2.19
N ASP A 555 -8.14 -24.75 2.37
CA ASP A 555 -7.09 -24.71 3.37
C ASP A 555 -6.02 -23.65 3.03
N ALA A 556 -5.26 -23.23 4.04
CA ALA A 556 -4.16 -22.30 3.84
C ALA A 556 -3.13 -22.88 2.85
N PRO A 557 -2.66 -22.08 1.88
CA PRO A 557 -1.53 -22.49 1.05
C PRO A 557 -0.29 -22.80 1.92
N VAL A 558 0.53 -23.72 1.47
CA VAL A 558 1.79 -24.06 2.15
C VAL A 558 2.67 -22.82 2.26
N ASN A 559 3.18 -22.53 3.44
CA ASN A 559 3.99 -21.32 3.76
C ASN A 559 3.25 -19.99 3.61
N CYS A 560 1.91 -19.98 3.49
CA CYS A 560 1.13 -18.76 3.53
C CYS A 560 1.19 -18.15 4.95
N PRO A 561 1.51 -16.86 5.08
CA PRO A 561 1.44 -16.18 6.37
C PRO A 561 0.05 -16.29 6.99
N PRO A 562 -0.06 -16.58 8.29
CA PRO A 562 -1.35 -16.73 8.97
C PRO A 562 -2.26 -15.51 8.79
N GLU A 563 -1.70 -14.31 8.84
CA GLU A 563 -2.43 -13.04 8.67
C GLU A 563 -3.06 -12.94 7.28
N MET A 564 -2.35 -13.41 6.26
CA MET A 564 -2.85 -13.40 4.88
C MET A 564 -3.94 -14.42 4.67
N TYR A 565 -3.82 -15.59 5.29
CA TYR A 565 -4.89 -16.58 5.27
C TYR A 565 -6.13 -16.11 6.05
N ASP A 566 -5.95 -15.43 7.18
CA ASP A 566 -7.06 -14.84 7.93
C ASP A 566 -7.77 -13.74 7.13
N LEU A 567 -7.02 -12.93 6.36
CA LEU A 567 -7.61 -11.98 5.43
C LEU A 567 -8.39 -12.68 4.31
N MET A 568 -7.89 -13.78 3.74
CA MET A 568 -8.64 -14.60 2.77
C MET A 568 -9.96 -15.08 3.36
N LYS A 569 -9.96 -15.63 4.59
CA LYS A 569 -11.18 -16.08 5.29
C LYS A 569 -12.16 -14.91 5.51
N THR A 570 -11.65 -13.74 5.81
CA THR A 570 -12.47 -12.52 5.95
C THR A 570 -13.12 -12.14 4.62
N CYS A 571 -12.37 -12.23 3.50
CA CYS A 571 -12.92 -12.04 2.15
C CYS A 571 -13.99 -13.09 1.80
N TRP A 572 -13.92 -14.30 2.37
CA TRP A 572 -14.89 -15.38 2.18
C TRP A 572 -16.00 -15.41 3.24
N THR A 573 -16.29 -14.30 3.89
CA THR A 573 -17.47 -14.16 4.74
C THR A 573 -18.72 -14.42 3.90
N TYR A 574 -19.59 -15.34 4.37
CA TYR A 574 -20.71 -15.83 3.57
C TYR A 574 -21.69 -14.72 3.18
N LYS A 575 -22.12 -13.93 4.15
CA LYS A 575 -23.06 -12.84 3.91
C LYS A 575 -22.34 -11.63 3.34
N ALA A 576 -22.79 -11.12 2.21
CA ALA A 576 -22.17 -10.00 1.52
C ALA A 576 -22.12 -8.70 2.36
N ASN A 577 -23.15 -8.44 3.16
CA ASN A 577 -23.21 -7.25 4.02
C ASN A 577 -22.24 -7.30 5.21
N GLU A 578 -21.86 -8.50 5.67
CA GLU A 578 -20.87 -8.70 6.73
C GLU A 578 -19.43 -8.78 6.17
N ARG A 579 -19.28 -8.95 4.86
CA ARG A 579 -17.99 -9.01 4.17
C ARG A 579 -17.39 -7.62 4.04
N PRO A 580 -16.09 -7.41 4.30
CA PRO A 580 -15.46 -6.10 4.13
C PRO A 580 -15.47 -5.65 2.67
N GLY A 581 -15.39 -4.35 2.42
CA GLY A 581 -15.09 -3.77 1.12
C GLY A 581 -13.59 -3.61 0.90
N PHE A 582 -13.16 -3.18 -0.30
CA PHE A 582 -11.75 -2.94 -0.59
C PHE A 582 -11.18 -1.76 0.21
N LYS A 583 -12.01 -0.82 0.65
CA LYS A 583 -11.62 0.24 1.61
C LYS A 583 -11.09 -0.31 2.93
N VAL A 584 -11.47 -1.53 3.31
CA VAL A 584 -10.97 -2.24 4.51
C VAL A 584 -9.85 -3.21 4.15
N VAL A 585 -9.97 -3.93 3.05
CA VAL A 585 -9.00 -4.97 2.63
C VAL A 585 -7.65 -4.35 2.26
N GLU A 586 -7.65 -3.28 1.45
CA GLU A 586 -6.43 -2.63 0.99
C GLU A 586 -5.53 -2.13 2.13
N PRO A 587 -6.04 -1.37 3.12
CA PRO A 587 -5.21 -0.93 4.24
C PRO A 587 -4.60 -2.06 5.06
N ARG A 588 -5.31 -3.17 5.23
CA ARG A 588 -4.78 -4.37 5.95
C ARG A 588 -3.61 -5.01 5.20
N LEU A 589 -3.71 -5.11 3.87
CA LEU A 589 -2.60 -5.59 3.02
C LEU A 589 -1.43 -4.62 3.04
N ARG A 590 -1.70 -3.32 2.94
CA ARG A 590 -0.68 -2.28 3.00
C ARG A 590 0.08 -2.32 4.31
N GLU A 591 -0.61 -2.40 5.44
CA GLU A 591 0.00 -2.51 6.76
C GLU A 591 0.90 -3.73 6.85
N TYR A 592 0.39 -4.90 6.47
CA TYR A 592 1.17 -6.13 6.47
C TYR A 592 2.38 -6.06 5.53
N TYR A 593 2.23 -5.51 4.33
CA TYR A 593 3.35 -5.35 3.39
C TYR A 593 4.47 -4.50 3.99
N TYR A 594 4.14 -3.37 4.61
CA TYR A 594 5.14 -2.51 5.24
C TYR A 594 5.81 -3.17 6.45
N ASP A 595 5.07 -3.93 7.23
CA ASP A 595 5.63 -4.66 8.37
C ASP A 595 6.69 -5.70 7.93
N ILE A 596 6.46 -6.41 6.83
CA ILE A 596 7.43 -7.39 6.30
C ILE A 596 8.48 -6.77 5.36
N ALA A 597 8.27 -5.53 4.89
CA ALA A 597 9.21 -4.81 4.05
C ALA A 597 10.25 -4.03 4.86
N SER A 598 9.92 -3.71 6.12
CA SER A 598 10.82 -3.11 7.11
C SER A 598 11.72 -4.16 7.73
#